data_620f66e163f36027854f68de9a5f4f5d
#
_entry.id   620f66e163f36027854f68de9a5f4f5d
#
_cell.length_a   1.000
_cell.length_b   1.000
_cell.length_c   1.000
_cell.angle_alpha   90.00
_cell.angle_beta   90.00
_cell.angle_gamma   90.00
#
_symmetry.space_group_name_H-M   'P 1'
#
loop_
_entity.id
_entity.type
_entity.pdbx_description
1 polymer ?
#
loop_
_entity_poly.entity_id
_entity_poly.type
_entity_poly.pdbx_seq_one_letter_code
_entity_poly.pdbx_strand_id
1 'polypeptide(L)'
;MKLFQARTWLTLVALLAAGAAGVAQTSTPAPSRTAQAESILDALLARDFGKVTAQFDDGMKAAIPGDAFATAWDRTTAQVGKLVTRRPAAEQRRGADTIVVIACQFEKASLELAVTFTASGQISGIQVRPAAAPWAPPAYAAANRFTERDVTVGTGEWKLPGTLTMPAGKGPFPAVVLVHGSGANDRDESLGPNKTFKDLALGLASRGVAVLRYDKRTFVYGVKVAMNTRLTVKDEVIDDVLAAVALLRADPAIDSKRMFVLGHSLGGMLIPRIGAADPALAGLIVMAGLVRPLDQALIDQLQYLAGADGTVTPAEQQAIDQARRASAEIAALTADDLKTPRAISNAPISYWADLRGYDPPAVAARLPQRMLILQGARDYQVTTADFDRWKAALATRKDVEFHLYQTLNHLFLSGIGKSLPAEYAVPGHVPEEVITDIANWIAR
;
A
#
# COMPACT_ATOMS: atom_id res chain seq x y z
N MET A 1 -0.14 16.65 -32.52
CA MET A 1 0.70 16.69 -31.32
C MET A 1 0.02 17.62 -30.32
N LYS A 2 -0.87 17.12 -29.50
CA LYS A 2 -1.54 17.87 -28.43
C LYS A 2 -1.45 17.06 -27.16
N LEU A 3 -0.85 17.67 -26.15
CA LEU A 3 -0.59 17.12 -24.83
C LEU A 3 -1.87 16.66 -24.13
N PHE A 4 -1.82 15.45 -23.57
CA PHE A 4 -2.81 14.91 -22.65
C PHE A 4 -2.69 15.65 -21.32
N GLN A 5 -3.73 16.37 -20.94
CA GLN A 5 -3.88 16.91 -19.59
C GLN A 5 -4.26 15.78 -18.64
N ALA A 6 -3.36 15.43 -17.75
CA ALA A 6 -3.63 14.57 -16.61
C ALA A 6 -4.47 15.35 -15.59
N ARG A 7 -5.76 15.05 -15.48
CA ARG A 7 -6.63 15.58 -14.43
C ARG A 7 -6.56 14.67 -13.20
N THR A 8 -6.22 15.30 -12.11
CA THR A 8 -6.11 14.84 -10.73
C THR A 8 -7.31 13.99 -10.29
N TRP A 9 -7.03 12.82 -9.68
CA TRP A 9 -8.01 11.97 -9.03
C TRP A 9 -7.98 12.25 -7.52
N LEU A 10 -8.97 12.99 -7.03
CA LEU A 10 -9.27 13.07 -5.60
C LEU A 10 -10.22 11.92 -5.24
N THR A 11 -9.78 11.03 -4.37
CA THR A 11 -10.62 10.00 -3.76
C THR A 11 -11.34 10.60 -2.56
N LEU A 12 -12.62 10.88 -2.67
CA LEU A 12 -13.48 11.27 -1.55
C LEU A 12 -14.07 9.99 -0.94
N VAL A 13 -13.68 9.68 0.31
CA VAL A 13 -14.31 8.62 1.11
C VAL A 13 -15.29 9.30 2.08
N ALA A 14 -16.59 9.09 1.89
CA ALA A 14 -17.61 9.47 2.85
C ALA A 14 -18.02 8.25 3.69
N LEU A 15 -17.87 8.33 5.01
CA LEU A 15 -18.42 7.39 5.99
C LEU A 15 -19.76 7.91 6.50
N LEU A 16 -20.79 7.07 6.50
CA LEU A 16 -21.97 7.24 7.36
C LEU A 16 -22.40 5.87 7.90
N ALA A 17 -22.55 5.83 9.23
CA ALA A 17 -23.09 4.70 9.98
C ALA A 17 -24.59 4.90 10.23
N ALA A 18 -25.38 3.84 10.08
CA ALA A 18 -26.65 3.69 10.80
C ALA A 18 -27.08 2.23 10.82
N GLY A 19 -27.37 1.71 12.03
CA GLY A 19 -27.89 0.38 12.23
C GLY A 19 -29.43 0.35 12.20
N ALA A 20 -29.99 -0.81 11.87
CA ALA A 20 -31.28 -1.28 12.34
C ALA A 20 -31.46 -2.78 12.07
N ALA A 21 -31.99 -3.48 13.05
CA ALA A 21 -32.33 -4.90 12.99
C ALA A 21 -33.68 -5.13 12.25
N GLY A 22 -33.79 -6.21 11.48
CA GLY A 22 -35.06 -6.56 10.81
C GLY A 22 -35.06 -7.98 10.24
N VAL A 23 -35.83 -8.82 10.88
CA VAL A 23 -36.61 -9.99 10.44
C VAL A 23 -36.14 -10.80 9.21
N ALA A 24 -35.88 -12.08 9.43
CA ALA A 24 -35.56 -13.08 8.43
C ALA A 24 -36.78 -13.38 7.51
N GLN A 25 -36.59 -13.13 6.22
CA GLN A 25 -37.40 -13.72 5.16
C GLN A 25 -36.53 -14.67 4.33
N THR A 26 -37.07 -15.84 4.03
CA THR A 26 -36.47 -16.85 3.15
C THR A 26 -36.32 -16.27 1.75
N SER A 27 -35.12 -15.82 1.40
CA SER A 27 -34.79 -15.27 0.08
C SER A 27 -33.95 -16.27 -0.70
N THR A 28 -34.25 -16.40 -1.98
CA THR A 28 -33.35 -16.95 -3.01
C THR A 28 -31.92 -16.44 -2.74
N PRO A 29 -30.88 -17.28 -2.81
CA PRO A 29 -29.52 -16.80 -2.55
C PRO A 29 -29.22 -15.60 -3.45
N ALA A 30 -28.80 -14.49 -2.84
CA ALA A 30 -28.42 -13.30 -3.59
C ALA A 30 -27.29 -13.68 -4.56
N PRO A 31 -27.31 -13.16 -5.80
CA PRO A 31 -26.27 -13.43 -6.78
C PRO A 31 -24.89 -13.06 -6.19
N SER A 32 -23.86 -13.82 -6.54
CA SER A 32 -22.50 -13.49 -6.13
C SER A 32 -22.13 -12.08 -6.59
N ARG A 33 -21.26 -11.37 -5.89
CA ARG A 33 -20.84 -10.03 -6.28
C ARG A 33 -20.19 -10.01 -7.67
N THR A 34 -19.51 -11.08 -8.03
CA THR A 34 -18.98 -11.27 -9.41
C THR A 34 -20.09 -11.31 -10.45
N ALA A 35 -21.13 -12.13 -10.24
CA ALA A 35 -22.27 -12.18 -11.17
C ALA A 35 -23.04 -10.84 -11.23
N GLN A 36 -23.14 -10.12 -10.10
CA GLN A 36 -23.74 -8.79 -10.06
C GLN A 36 -22.92 -7.79 -10.88
N ALA A 37 -21.57 -7.77 -10.74
CA ALA A 37 -20.70 -6.89 -11.51
C ALA A 37 -20.73 -7.21 -13.02
N GLU A 38 -20.79 -8.49 -13.40
CA GLU A 38 -20.94 -8.88 -14.80
C GLU A 38 -22.28 -8.39 -15.38
N SER A 39 -23.37 -8.50 -14.62
CA SER A 39 -24.68 -7.94 -15.02
C SER A 39 -24.66 -6.41 -15.14
N ILE A 40 -23.86 -5.72 -14.33
CA ILE A 40 -23.66 -4.27 -14.43
C ILE A 40 -22.90 -3.94 -15.72
N LEU A 41 -21.82 -4.66 -16.05
CA LEU A 41 -21.11 -4.47 -17.31
C LEU A 41 -22.04 -4.71 -18.53
N ASP A 42 -22.84 -5.77 -18.49
CA ASP A 42 -23.80 -6.05 -19.56
C ASP A 42 -24.83 -4.93 -19.72
N ALA A 43 -25.35 -4.39 -18.61
CA ALA A 43 -26.26 -3.24 -18.64
C ALA A 43 -25.58 -1.97 -19.18
N LEU A 44 -24.33 -1.70 -18.83
CA LEU A 44 -23.55 -0.60 -19.38
C LEU A 44 -23.34 -0.73 -20.89
N LEU A 45 -23.02 -1.93 -21.36
CA LEU A 45 -22.84 -2.21 -22.79
C LEU A 45 -24.16 -2.08 -23.56
N ALA A 46 -25.26 -2.47 -22.94
CA ALA A 46 -26.62 -2.30 -23.47
C ALA A 46 -27.18 -0.87 -23.35
N ARG A 47 -26.42 0.05 -22.68
CA ARG A 47 -26.85 1.42 -22.35
C ARG A 47 -28.09 1.48 -21.43
N ASP A 48 -28.34 0.44 -20.67
CA ASP A 48 -29.37 0.40 -19.62
C ASP A 48 -28.85 1.00 -18.32
N PHE A 49 -28.60 2.32 -18.35
CA PHE A 49 -28.06 3.05 -17.21
C PHE A 49 -29.02 3.07 -16.01
N GLY A 50 -30.32 2.99 -16.27
CA GLY A 50 -31.34 2.92 -15.22
C GLY A 50 -31.17 1.68 -14.34
N LYS A 51 -30.89 0.53 -14.94
CA LYS A 51 -30.62 -0.73 -14.22
C LYS A 51 -29.36 -0.64 -13.36
N VAL A 52 -28.36 0.15 -13.74
CA VAL A 52 -27.13 0.34 -12.99
C VAL A 52 -27.35 1.32 -11.83
N THR A 53 -27.90 2.51 -12.13
CA THR A 53 -28.09 3.57 -11.13
C THR A 53 -29.13 3.21 -10.06
N ALA A 54 -30.09 2.35 -10.35
CA ALA A 54 -31.03 1.81 -9.37
C ALA A 54 -30.33 1.03 -8.23
N GLN A 55 -29.11 0.52 -8.47
CA GLN A 55 -28.31 -0.22 -7.50
C GLN A 55 -27.34 0.67 -6.70
N PHE A 56 -27.28 1.96 -6.98
CA PHE A 56 -26.40 2.90 -6.26
C PHE A 56 -26.85 3.05 -4.80
N ASP A 57 -25.88 3.19 -3.91
CA ASP A 57 -26.14 3.68 -2.57
C ASP A 57 -26.49 5.19 -2.58
N ASP A 58 -26.86 5.72 -1.44
CA ASP A 58 -27.26 7.13 -1.35
C ASP A 58 -26.10 8.11 -1.61
N GLY A 59 -24.86 7.69 -1.28
CA GLY A 59 -23.65 8.45 -1.58
C GLY A 59 -23.42 8.57 -3.09
N MET A 60 -23.51 7.46 -3.81
CA MET A 60 -23.38 7.44 -5.28
C MET A 60 -24.49 8.22 -5.98
N LYS A 61 -25.74 8.09 -5.50
CA LYS A 61 -26.88 8.86 -6.04
C LYS A 61 -26.68 10.36 -5.88
N ALA A 62 -26.14 10.79 -4.74
CA ALA A 62 -25.85 12.20 -4.48
C ALA A 62 -24.64 12.73 -5.27
N ALA A 63 -23.61 11.88 -5.48
CA ALA A 63 -22.37 12.28 -6.13
C ALA A 63 -22.46 12.32 -7.67
N ILE A 64 -23.34 11.54 -8.28
CA ILE A 64 -23.47 11.41 -9.74
C ILE A 64 -24.89 11.78 -10.17
N PRO A 65 -25.14 13.06 -10.48
CA PRO A 65 -26.47 13.49 -10.91
C PRO A 65 -26.80 13.01 -12.32
N GLY A 66 -28.01 12.46 -12.47
CA GLY A 66 -28.73 12.22 -13.72
C GLY A 66 -27.91 11.64 -14.88
N ASP A 67 -27.78 12.40 -15.96
CA ASP A 67 -27.14 11.95 -17.21
C ASP A 67 -25.61 11.96 -17.18
N ALA A 68 -24.98 12.41 -16.10
CA ALA A 68 -23.52 12.52 -16.03
C ALA A 68 -22.84 11.16 -16.13
N PHE A 69 -23.45 10.11 -15.56
CA PHE A 69 -22.94 8.74 -15.64
C PHE A 69 -22.99 8.20 -17.07
N ALA A 70 -24.14 8.36 -17.74
CA ALA A 70 -24.31 7.96 -19.13
C ALA A 70 -23.33 8.69 -20.05
N THR A 71 -23.20 9.99 -19.88
CA THR A 71 -22.27 10.82 -20.65
C THR A 71 -20.80 10.38 -20.47
N ALA A 72 -20.40 10.03 -19.24
CA ALA A 72 -19.04 9.54 -18.97
C ALA A 72 -18.76 8.19 -19.64
N TRP A 73 -19.73 7.26 -19.59
CA TRP A 73 -19.61 5.97 -20.25
C TRP A 73 -19.53 6.11 -21.78
N ASP A 74 -20.40 6.92 -22.37
CA ASP A 74 -20.44 7.16 -23.80
C ASP A 74 -19.14 7.78 -24.31
N ARG A 75 -18.58 8.73 -23.56
CA ARG A 75 -17.27 9.33 -23.87
C ARG A 75 -16.16 8.29 -23.84
N THR A 76 -16.17 7.40 -22.87
CA THR A 76 -15.18 6.32 -22.74
C THR A 76 -15.28 5.35 -23.90
N THR A 77 -16.49 4.85 -24.19
CA THR A 77 -16.71 3.86 -25.27
C THR A 77 -16.44 4.43 -26.65
N ALA A 78 -16.73 5.73 -26.89
CA ALA A 78 -16.37 6.41 -28.13
C ALA A 78 -14.85 6.46 -28.38
N GLN A 79 -14.05 6.52 -27.32
CA GLN A 79 -12.58 6.53 -27.42
C GLN A 79 -12.00 5.14 -27.67
N VAL A 80 -12.54 4.11 -27.01
CA VAL A 80 -11.94 2.77 -26.99
C VAL A 80 -12.59 1.78 -27.97
N GLY A 81 -13.75 2.12 -28.53
CA GLY A 81 -14.50 1.26 -29.45
C GLY A 81 -15.37 0.20 -28.73
N LYS A 82 -15.73 -0.86 -29.45
CA LYS A 82 -16.58 -1.93 -28.93
C LYS A 82 -15.80 -2.90 -28.07
N LEU A 83 -16.48 -3.53 -27.10
CA LEU A 83 -15.92 -4.66 -26.34
C LEU A 83 -15.63 -5.85 -27.27
N VAL A 84 -14.42 -6.38 -27.22
CA VAL A 84 -13.98 -7.57 -27.98
C VAL A 84 -14.04 -8.80 -27.10
N THR A 85 -13.45 -8.73 -25.89
CA THR A 85 -13.47 -9.83 -24.92
C THR A 85 -13.46 -9.27 -23.49
N ARG A 86 -13.90 -10.08 -22.52
CA ARG A 86 -13.75 -9.82 -21.10
C ARG A 86 -13.18 -11.03 -20.39
N ARG A 87 -12.41 -10.80 -19.33
CA ARG A 87 -11.95 -11.86 -18.42
C ARG A 87 -13.00 -12.12 -17.34
N PRO A 88 -12.99 -13.32 -16.71
CA PRO A 88 -13.82 -13.57 -15.53
C PRO A 88 -13.62 -12.49 -14.47
N ALA A 89 -14.70 -12.10 -13.83
CA ALA A 89 -14.68 -11.12 -12.76
C ALA A 89 -13.85 -11.62 -11.57
N ALA A 90 -12.96 -10.78 -11.06
CA ALA A 90 -12.14 -11.05 -9.87
C ALA A 90 -12.66 -10.26 -8.68
N GLU A 91 -12.88 -10.94 -7.55
CA GLU A 91 -13.37 -10.34 -6.31
C GLU A 91 -12.21 -10.07 -5.35
N GLN A 92 -12.21 -8.86 -4.76
CA GLN A 92 -11.30 -8.46 -3.69
C GLN A 92 -12.14 -7.89 -2.54
N ARG A 93 -11.90 -8.33 -1.31
CA ARG A 93 -12.54 -7.74 -0.12
C ARG A 93 -11.69 -6.62 0.44
N ARG A 94 -12.35 -5.49 0.72
CA ARG A 94 -11.72 -4.33 1.34
C ARG A 94 -12.58 -3.89 2.54
N GLY A 95 -12.26 -4.42 3.70
CA GLY A 95 -13.09 -4.21 4.90
C GLY A 95 -14.47 -4.85 4.75
N ALA A 96 -15.53 -4.06 4.94
CA ALA A 96 -16.91 -4.47 4.73
C ALA A 96 -17.33 -4.48 3.25
N ASP A 97 -16.56 -3.81 2.39
CA ASP A 97 -16.86 -3.65 0.98
C ASP A 97 -16.23 -4.78 0.15
N THR A 98 -16.89 -5.08 -0.96
CA THR A 98 -16.40 -6.01 -1.97
C THR A 98 -16.12 -5.23 -3.24
N ILE A 99 -14.89 -5.29 -3.74
CA ILE A 99 -14.52 -4.72 -5.04
C ILE A 99 -14.46 -5.85 -6.04
N VAL A 100 -15.21 -5.73 -7.13
CA VAL A 100 -15.15 -6.67 -8.25
C VAL A 100 -14.53 -5.96 -9.44
N VAL A 101 -13.49 -6.55 -10.01
CA VAL A 101 -12.78 -6.02 -11.17
C VAL A 101 -13.00 -6.94 -12.36
N ILE A 102 -13.42 -6.35 -13.49
CA ILE A 102 -13.57 -7.03 -14.77
C ILE A 102 -12.61 -6.40 -15.77
N ALA A 103 -11.61 -7.16 -16.22
CA ALA A 103 -10.73 -6.69 -17.28
C ALA A 103 -11.38 -6.91 -18.65
N CYS A 104 -11.48 -5.83 -19.41
CA CYS A 104 -12.18 -5.75 -20.68
C CYS A 104 -11.21 -5.34 -21.80
N GLN A 105 -11.14 -6.11 -22.87
CA GLN A 105 -10.45 -5.73 -24.09
C GLN A 105 -11.43 -5.07 -25.04
N PHE A 106 -11.24 -3.81 -25.32
CA PHE A 106 -11.96 -3.06 -26.35
C PHE A 106 -11.11 -3.02 -27.64
N GLU A 107 -11.72 -2.57 -28.75
CA GLU A 107 -11.04 -2.52 -30.06
C GLU A 107 -9.73 -1.72 -30.04
N LYS A 108 -9.67 -0.64 -29.25
CA LYS A 108 -8.54 0.30 -29.24
C LYS A 108 -7.76 0.34 -27.92
N ALA A 109 -8.29 -0.26 -26.84
CA ALA A 109 -7.66 -0.24 -25.53
C ALA A 109 -8.17 -1.37 -24.63
N SER A 110 -7.35 -1.72 -23.64
CA SER A 110 -7.76 -2.58 -22.53
C SER A 110 -8.17 -1.71 -21.34
N LEU A 111 -9.35 -1.95 -20.78
CA LEU A 111 -9.87 -1.25 -19.60
C LEU A 111 -10.24 -2.24 -18.51
N GLU A 112 -10.20 -1.78 -17.26
CA GLU A 112 -10.80 -2.44 -16.12
C GLU A 112 -12.04 -1.68 -15.66
N LEU A 113 -13.15 -2.41 -15.51
CA LEU A 113 -14.33 -1.95 -14.77
C LEU A 113 -14.19 -2.46 -13.33
N ALA A 114 -14.04 -1.56 -12.38
CA ALA A 114 -14.05 -1.87 -10.95
C ALA A 114 -15.37 -1.39 -10.33
N VAL A 115 -16.13 -2.31 -9.74
CA VAL A 115 -17.39 -2.02 -9.04
C VAL A 115 -17.20 -2.32 -7.58
N THR A 116 -17.43 -1.32 -6.74
CA THR A 116 -17.38 -1.45 -5.27
C THR A 116 -18.80 -1.64 -4.76
N PHE A 117 -19.00 -2.70 -3.98
CA PHE A 117 -20.25 -3.03 -3.35
C PHE A 117 -20.16 -2.88 -1.84
N THR A 118 -21.16 -2.28 -1.23
CA THR A 118 -21.36 -2.32 0.23
C THR A 118 -21.68 -3.73 0.70
N ALA A 119 -21.65 -3.97 2.01
CA ALA A 119 -22.06 -5.24 2.60
C ALA A 119 -23.51 -5.64 2.19
N SER A 120 -24.43 -4.65 2.05
CA SER A 120 -25.80 -4.86 1.58
C SER A 120 -25.92 -5.13 0.07
N GLY A 121 -24.84 -4.95 -0.71
CA GLY A 121 -24.79 -5.17 -2.15
C GLY A 121 -25.20 -3.99 -3.02
N GLN A 122 -25.32 -2.82 -2.42
CA GLN A 122 -25.48 -1.59 -3.18
C GLN A 122 -24.12 -1.15 -3.74
N ILE A 123 -24.14 -0.42 -4.85
CA ILE A 123 -22.94 0.09 -5.48
C ILE A 123 -22.52 1.39 -4.78
N SER A 124 -21.37 1.37 -4.13
CA SER A 124 -20.72 2.53 -3.50
C SER A 124 -19.62 3.14 -4.36
N GLY A 125 -19.28 2.55 -5.51
CA GLY A 125 -18.31 3.08 -6.45
C GLY A 125 -18.27 2.32 -7.78
N ILE A 126 -18.10 3.06 -8.88
CA ILE A 126 -17.78 2.50 -10.20
C ILE A 126 -16.60 3.27 -10.77
N GLN A 127 -15.59 2.55 -11.20
CA GLN A 127 -14.42 3.12 -11.86
C GLN A 127 -14.13 2.39 -13.17
N VAL A 128 -13.82 3.15 -14.19
CA VAL A 128 -13.27 2.64 -15.46
C VAL A 128 -11.88 3.22 -15.61
N ARG A 129 -10.90 2.35 -15.73
CA ARG A 129 -9.49 2.73 -15.82
C ARG A 129 -8.77 1.90 -16.88
N PRO A 130 -7.65 2.36 -17.44
CA PRO A 130 -6.81 1.51 -18.27
C PRO A 130 -6.49 0.20 -17.54
N ALA A 131 -6.65 -0.93 -18.22
CA ALA A 131 -6.28 -2.21 -17.64
C ALA A 131 -4.76 -2.24 -17.48
N ALA A 132 -4.31 -2.49 -16.27
CA ALA A 132 -2.90 -2.77 -16.04
C ALA A 132 -2.52 -4.08 -16.72
N ALA A 133 -1.34 -4.13 -17.33
CA ALA A 133 -0.78 -5.40 -17.76
C ALA A 133 -0.69 -6.33 -16.53
N PRO A 134 -1.03 -7.62 -16.64
CA PRO A 134 -0.86 -8.54 -15.53
C PRO A 134 0.60 -8.51 -15.08
N TRP A 135 0.81 -8.43 -13.76
CA TRP A 135 2.16 -8.56 -13.24
C TRP A 135 2.74 -9.92 -13.64
N ALA A 136 3.95 -9.93 -14.15
CA ALA A 136 4.70 -11.15 -14.47
C ALA A 136 5.96 -11.18 -13.58
N PRO A 137 6.48 -12.35 -13.20
CA PRO A 137 7.73 -12.43 -12.43
C PRO A 137 8.89 -11.76 -13.18
N PRO A 138 9.75 -11.00 -12.49
CA PRO A 138 10.95 -10.44 -13.11
C PRO A 138 11.93 -11.54 -13.52
N ALA A 139 12.79 -11.27 -14.48
CA ALA A 139 13.74 -12.25 -15.04
C ALA A 139 14.68 -12.86 -14.00
N TYR A 140 15.00 -12.13 -12.94
CA TYR A 140 15.83 -12.62 -11.83
C TYR A 140 15.09 -13.55 -10.85
N ALA A 141 13.77 -13.68 -10.97
CA ALA A 141 12.96 -14.59 -10.16
C ALA A 141 12.90 -15.97 -10.82
N ALA A 142 13.87 -16.81 -10.53
CA ALA A 142 13.96 -18.16 -11.10
C ALA A 142 12.95 -19.11 -10.43
N ALA A 143 11.85 -19.43 -11.11
CA ALA A 143 10.70 -20.15 -10.56
C ALA A 143 11.04 -21.54 -9.97
N ASN A 144 12.13 -22.17 -10.40
CA ASN A 144 12.62 -23.44 -9.87
C ASN A 144 13.51 -23.30 -8.62
N ARG A 145 13.78 -22.06 -8.18
CA ARG A 145 14.67 -21.77 -7.06
C ARG A 145 13.93 -21.48 -5.75
N PHE A 146 12.61 -21.44 -5.75
CA PHE A 146 11.79 -21.19 -4.57
C PHE A 146 10.43 -21.88 -4.65
N THR A 147 9.74 -21.92 -3.52
CA THR A 147 8.32 -22.29 -3.39
C THR A 147 7.60 -21.27 -2.56
N GLU A 148 6.29 -21.12 -2.77
CA GLU A 148 5.44 -20.26 -1.96
C GLU A 148 4.41 -21.11 -1.21
N ARG A 149 4.12 -20.74 0.04
CA ARG A 149 3.03 -21.32 0.82
C ARG A 149 2.29 -20.25 1.59
N ASP A 150 0.99 -20.41 1.74
CA ASP A 150 0.18 -19.55 2.56
C ASP A 150 0.48 -19.78 4.04
N VAL A 151 0.46 -18.68 4.79
CA VAL A 151 0.63 -18.66 6.24
C VAL A 151 -0.34 -17.66 6.87
N THR A 152 -0.50 -17.75 8.18
CA THR A 152 -1.29 -16.79 8.95
C THR A 152 -0.40 -16.14 10.00
N VAL A 153 -0.25 -14.83 9.92
CA VAL A 153 0.48 -14.03 10.91
C VAL A 153 -0.48 -13.60 12.02
N GLY A 154 -0.02 -13.66 13.26
CA GLY A 154 -0.82 -13.31 14.44
C GLY A 154 -1.81 -14.38 14.87
N THR A 155 -2.47 -14.11 15.98
CA THR A 155 -3.43 -15.01 16.63
C THR A 155 -4.70 -14.25 17.03
N GLY A 156 -5.71 -14.98 17.51
CA GLY A 156 -6.94 -14.36 18.00
C GLY A 156 -7.72 -13.66 16.89
N GLU A 157 -8.10 -12.42 17.12
CA GLU A 157 -8.98 -11.64 16.24
C GLU A 157 -8.24 -10.86 15.13
N TRP A 158 -6.91 -10.82 15.16
CA TRP A 158 -6.06 -10.09 14.21
C TRP A 158 -5.20 -11.05 13.37
N LYS A 159 -5.83 -12.08 12.80
CA LYS A 159 -5.15 -13.01 11.90
C LYS A 159 -4.97 -12.40 10.53
N LEU A 160 -3.73 -12.29 10.08
CA LEU A 160 -3.38 -11.69 8.81
C LEU A 160 -2.95 -12.77 7.81
N PRO A 161 -3.62 -12.91 6.67
CA PRO A 161 -3.17 -13.77 5.60
C PRO A 161 -1.77 -13.36 5.13
N GLY A 162 -0.91 -14.32 4.89
CA GLY A 162 0.45 -14.07 4.42
C GLY A 162 0.94 -15.14 3.45
N THR A 163 2.09 -14.91 2.85
CA THR A 163 2.80 -15.86 2.01
C THR A 163 4.25 -15.95 2.46
N LEU A 164 4.70 -17.16 2.73
CA LEU A 164 6.10 -17.46 2.98
C LEU A 164 6.71 -18.02 1.69
N THR A 165 7.65 -17.28 1.12
CA THR A 165 8.44 -17.67 -0.04
C THR A 165 9.73 -18.31 0.47
N MET A 166 9.92 -19.59 0.20
CA MET A 166 11.04 -20.40 0.70
C MET A 166 12.01 -20.72 -0.43
N PRO A 167 13.33 -20.55 -0.22
CA PRO A 167 14.32 -21.02 -1.17
C PRO A 167 14.23 -22.53 -1.41
N ALA A 168 14.56 -22.98 -2.62
CA ALA A 168 14.74 -24.40 -2.89
C ALA A 168 15.99 -24.94 -2.20
N GLY A 169 15.93 -26.19 -1.73
CA GLY A 169 17.06 -26.88 -1.09
C GLY A 169 16.82 -27.21 0.38
N LYS A 170 17.90 -27.48 1.08
CA LYS A 170 17.88 -27.84 2.52
C LYS A 170 18.25 -26.61 3.34
N GLY A 171 17.34 -26.20 4.22
CA GLY A 171 17.61 -25.18 5.23
C GLY A 171 18.56 -25.64 6.35
N PRO A 172 18.67 -24.89 7.46
CA PRO A 172 17.86 -23.68 7.74
C PRO A 172 18.34 -22.46 6.94
N PHE A 173 17.37 -21.67 6.46
CA PHE A 173 17.63 -20.47 5.64
C PHE A 173 17.60 -19.19 6.48
N PRO A 174 18.38 -18.16 6.16
CA PRO A 174 18.15 -16.81 6.66
C PRO A 174 16.77 -16.34 6.18
N ALA A 175 16.11 -15.49 6.97
CA ALA A 175 14.77 -15.04 6.64
C ALA A 175 14.59 -13.54 6.86
N VAL A 176 13.74 -12.91 6.05
CA VAL A 176 13.34 -11.51 6.18
C VAL A 176 11.83 -11.37 6.21
N VAL A 177 11.33 -10.52 7.13
CA VAL A 177 9.94 -10.06 7.17
C VAL A 177 9.87 -8.73 6.46
N LEU A 178 8.93 -8.56 5.51
CA LEU A 178 8.67 -7.29 4.83
C LEU A 178 7.61 -6.48 5.59
N VAL A 179 7.91 -5.20 5.83
CA VAL A 179 7.10 -4.27 6.63
C VAL A 179 6.62 -3.12 5.75
N HIS A 180 5.32 -3.03 5.57
CA HIS A 180 4.67 -2.10 4.64
C HIS A 180 4.82 -0.62 4.99
N GLY A 181 4.73 0.21 3.96
CA GLY A 181 4.52 1.64 4.06
C GLY A 181 3.15 2.03 4.63
N SER A 182 2.83 3.32 4.57
CA SER A 182 1.54 3.86 5.00
C SER A 182 0.38 3.36 4.13
N GLY A 183 -0.84 3.35 4.70
CA GLY A 183 -2.05 2.93 3.99
C GLY A 183 -2.40 1.45 4.15
N ALA A 184 -3.48 1.06 3.48
CA ALA A 184 -4.01 -0.30 3.47
C ALA A 184 -3.37 -1.08 2.32
N ASN A 185 -2.29 -1.81 2.62
CA ASN A 185 -1.49 -2.53 1.63
C ASN A 185 -1.76 -4.03 1.68
N ASP A 186 -1.88 -4.67 0.52
CA ASP A 186 -1.82 -6.12 0.40
C ASP A 186 -0.37 -6.61 0.64
N ARG A 187 -0.19 -7.93 0.77
CA ARG A 187 1.12 -8.56 1.02
C ARG A 187 2.18 -8.27 -0.03
N ASP A 188 1.77 -7.90 -1.23
CA ASP A 188 2.65 -7.61 -2.36
C ASP A 188 3.07 -6.12 -2.42
N GLU A 189 2.48 -5.27 -1.54
CA GLU A 189 2.57 -3.81 -1.58
C GLU A 189 2.25 -3.30 -2.99
N SER A 190 1.07 -3.73 -3.48
CA SER A 190 0.64 -3.48 -4.85
C SER A 190 0.25 -2.03 -5.07
N LEU A 191 0.86 -1.38 -6.06
CA LEU A 191 0.45 -0.07 -6.53
C LEU A 191 0.33 -0.07 -8.07
N GLY A 192 -0.91 0.00 -8.57
CA GLY A 192 -1.17 -0.21 -9.98
C GLY A 192 -0.73 -1.61 -10.43
N PRO A 193 0.07 -1.72 -11.51
CA PRO A 193 0.59 -2.99 -12.00
C PRO A 193 1.81 -3.51 -11.21
N ASN A 194 2.35 -2.71 -10.30
CA ASN A 194 3.62 -2.97 -9.63
C ASN A 194 3.41 -3.69 -8.30
N LYS A 195 4.31 -4.61 -7.95
CA LYS A 195 4.25 -5.46 -6.76
C LYS A 195 5.62 -5.51 -6.09
N THR A 196 5.99 -4.40 -5.46
CA THR A 196 7.34 -4.21 -4.89
C THR A 196 7.75 -5.33 -3.94
N PHE A 197 6.87 -5.73 -3.03
CA PHE A 197 7.18 -6.79 -2.07
C PHE A 197 7.21 -8.18 -2.70
N LYS A 198 6.44 -8.41 -3.76
CA LYS A 198 6.52 -9.67 -4.50
C LYS A 198 7.83 -9.79 -5.25
N ASP A 199 8.29 -8.70 -5.88
CA ASP A 199 9.60 -8.66 -6.55
C ASP A 199 10.74 -8.96 -5.57
N LEU A 200 10.73 -8.30 -4.39
CA LEU A 200 11.69 -8.57 -3.31
C LEU A 200 11.65 -10.04 -2.86
N ALA A 201 10.43 -10.58 -2.64
CA ALA A 201 10.27 -11.93 -2.14
C ALA A 201 10.82 -12.98 -3.10
N LEU A 202 10.43 -12.91 -4.38
CA LEU A 202 10.87 -13.88 -5.38
C LEU A 202 12.37 -13.73 -5.68
N GLY A 203 12.86 -12.50 -5.74
CA GLY A 203 14.26 -12.20 -6.00
C GLY A 203 15.20 -12.68 -4.89
N LEU A 204 14.84 -12.43 -3.63
CA LEU A 204 15.61 -12.85 -2.47
C LEU A 204 15.54 -14.37 -2.25
N ALA A 205 14.35 -14.98 -2.44
CA ALA A 205 14.22 -16.42 -2.32
C ALA A 205 15.02 -17.17 -3.39
N SER A 206 15.10 -16.63 -4.60
CA SER A 206 15.98 -17.15 -5.66
C SER A 206 17.47 -17.11 -5.29
N ARG A 207 17.84 -16.31 -4.25
CA ARG A 207 19.20 -16.13 -3.72
C ARG A 207 19.41 -16.75 -2.33
N GLY A 208 18.49 -17.61 -1.89
CA GLY A 208 18.66 -18.38 -0.67
C GLY A 208 18.18 -17.69 0.61
N VAL A 209 17.36 -16.63 0.52
CA VAL A 209 16.76 -15.94 1.66
C VAL A 209 15.25 -16.18 1.69
N ALA A 210 14.73 -16.77 2.75
CA ALA A 210 13.29 -16.92 2.95
C ALA A 210 12.63 -15.56 3.19
N VAL A 211 11.43 -15.34 2.64
CA VAL A 211 10.74 -14.05 2.74
C VAL A 211 9.30 -14.22 3.19
N LEU A 212 8.94 -13.55 4.27
CA LEU A 212 7.56 -13.47 4.74
C LEU A 212 6.96 -12.10 4.41
N ARG A 213 5.85 -12.12 3.69
CA ARG A 213 4.99 -10.97 3.42
C ARG A 213 3.56 -11.31 3.80
N TYR A 214 2.82 -10.34 4.31
CA TYR A 214 1.47 -10.54 4.84
C TYR A 214 0.58 -9.34 4.50
N ASP A 215 -0.74 -9.55 4.45
CA ASP A 215 -1.69 -8.47 4.23
C ASP A 215 -1.74 -7.59 5.48
N LYS A 216 -1.55 -6.28 5.31
CA LYS A 216 -1.52 -5.32 6.42
C LYS A 216 -2.85 -5.30 7.17
N ARG A 217 -2.83 -5.10 8.47
CA ARG A 217 -4.02 -5.03 9.32
C ARG A 217 -5.09 -4.05 8.80
N THR A 218 -4.66 -2.89 8.32
CA THR A 218 -5.54 -1.87 7.72
C THR A 218 -6.17 -2.34 6.40
N PHE A 219 -5.52 -3.25 5.67
CA PHE A 219 -6.07 -3.86 4.47
C PHE A 219 -7.12 -4.93 4.81
N VAL A 220 -6.82 -5.82 5.75
CA VAL A 220 -7.70 -6.94 6.12
C VAL A 220 -8.91 -6.48 6.92
N TYR A 221 -8.70 -5.56 7.86
CA TYR A 221 -9.69 -5.16 8.86
C TYR A 221 -10.03 -3.67 8.81
N GLY A 222 -9.99 -3.05 7.63
CA GLY A 222 -10.09 -1.60 7.44
C GLY A 222 -11.14 -0.91 8.30
N VAL A 223 -12.41 -1.36 8.28
CA VAL A 223 -13.49 -0.79 9.10
C VAL A 223 -13.23 -0.97 10.60
N LYS A 224 -12.83 -2.19 11.03
CA LYS A 224 -12.54 -2.46 12.45
C LYS A 224 -11.38 -1.63 12.97
N VAL A 225 -10.34 -1.43 12.14
CA VAL A 225 -9.21 -0.56 12.47
C VAL A 225 -9.64 0.90 12.52
N ALA A 226 -10.45 1.36 11.56
CA ALA A 226 -10.96 2.73 11.52
C ALA A 226 -11.87 3.06 12.73
N MET A 227 -12.56 2.07 13.29
CA MET A 227 -13.35 2.22 14.51
C MET A 227 -12.50 2.28 15.79
N ASN A 228 -11.22 1.90 15.72
CA ASN A 228 -10.32 2.02 16.87
C ASN A 228 -9.84 3.46 17.03
N THR A 229 -10.57 4.24 17.80
CA THR A 229 -10.28 5.66 18.06
C THR A 229 -9.02 5.91 18.89
N ARG A 230 -8.33 4.85 19.33
CA ARG A 230 -7.07 4.88 20.10
C ARG A 230 -5.94 4.12 19.41
N LEU A 231 -6.08 3.84 18.11
CA LEU A 231 -5.05 3.17 17.31
C LEU A 231 -3.71 3.92 17.39
N THR A 232 -2.62 3.16 17.49
CA THR A 232 -1.25 3.65 17.44
C THR A 232 -0.48 2.96 16.30
N VAL A 233 0.71 3.43 15.95
CA VAL A 233 1.57 2.70 14.99
C VAL A 233 2.07 1.39 15.56
N LYS A 234 2.13 1.27 16.89
CA LYS A 234 2.44 -0.01 17.55
C LYS A 234 1.38 -1.06 17.18
N ASP A 235 0.10 -0.70 17.32
CA ASP A 235 -1.02 -1.58 17.01
C ASP A 235 -1.11 -1.91 15.52
N GLU A 236 -0.88 -0.89 14.65
CA GLU A 236 -1.03 -1.05 13.20
C GLU A 236 0.10 -1.85 12.56
N VAL A 237 1.34 -1.71 13.08
CA VAL A 237 2.53 -2.22 12.39
C VAL A 237 3.39 -3.09 13.30
N ILE A 238 3.83 -2.57 14.44
CA ILE A 238 4.91 -3.21 15.22
C ILE A 238 4.48 -4.57 15.76
N ASP A 239 3.28 -4.68 16.32
CA ASP A 239 2.77 -5.93 16.90
C ASP A 239 2.62 -7.02 15.83
N ASP A 240 2.19 -6.66 14.61
CA ASP A 240 2.06 -7.59 13.50
C ASP A 240 3.42 -8.09 12.99
N VAL A 241 4.42 -7.20 12.92
CA VAL A 241 5.80 -7.57 12.56
C VAL A 241 6.40 -8.52 13.57
N LEU A 242 6.23 -8.26 14.86
CA LEU A 242 6.73 -9.14 15.92
C LEU A 242 6.06 -10.51 15.87
N ALA A 243 4.76 -10.57 15.55
CA ALA A 243 4.04 -11.83 15.33
C ALA A 243 4.56 -12.57 14.08
N ALA A 244 4.90 -11.85 13.00
CA ALA A 244 5.49 -12.42 11.80
C ALA A 244 6.90 -12.98 12.07
N VAL A 245 7.72 -12.26 12.84
CA VAL A 245 9.04 -12.73 13.28
C VAL A 245 8.90 -13.98 14.16
N ALA A 246 7.94 -14.00 15.10
CA ALA A 246 7.70 -15.17 15.94
C ALA A 246 7.27 -16.41 15.13
N LEU A 247 6.43 -16.22 14.10
CA LEU A 247 6.04 -17.28 13.17
C LEU A 247 7.25 -17.88 12.46
N LEU A 248 8.15 -17.06 11.91
CA LEU A 248 9.37 -17.54 11.26
C LEU A 248 10.32 -18.22 12.24
N ARG A 249 10.45 -17.70 13.45
CA ARG A 249 11.34 -18.26 14.48
C ARG A 249 10.92 -19.66 14.92
N ALA A 250 9.64 -19.98 14.78
CA ALA A 250 9.09 -21.32 15.08
C ALA A 250 9.23 -22.32 13.92
N ASP A 251 9.61 -21.87 12.71
CA ASP A 251 9.75 -22.74 11.55
C ASP A 251 11.15 -23.41 11.54
N PRO A 252 11.24 -24.74 11.57
CA PRO A 252 12.53 -25.43 11.62
C PRO A 252 13.38 -25.27 10.35
N ALA A 253 12.79 -24.84 9.25
CA ALA A 253 13.51 -24.56 8.00
C ALA A 253 14.15 -23.15 7.99
N ILE A 254 13.91 -22.33 9.03
CA ILE A 254 14.46 -20.98 9.17
C ILE A 254 15.59 -20.98 10.22
N ASP A 255 16.68 -20.31 9.90
CA ASP A 255 17.75 -20.03 10.85
C ASP A 255 17.32 -18.88 11.81
N SER A 256 16.91 -19.24 13.00
CA SER A 256 16.43 -18.31 14.01
C SER A 256 17.45 -17.25 14.45
N LYS A 257 18.75 -17.46 14.15
CA LYS A 257 19.84 -16.51 14.42
C LYS A 257 20.09 -15.56 13.24
N ARG A 258 19.53 -15.85 12.07
CA ARG A 258 19.69 -15.05 10.84
C ARG A 258 18.35 -14.52 10.36
N MET A 259 17.65 -13.84 11.26
CA MET A 259 16.36 -13.20 11.01
C MET A 259 16.50 -11.70 10.83
N PHE A 260 15.90 -11.18 9.80
CA PHE A 260 15.97 -9.78 9.41
C PHE A 260 14.56 -9.19 9.26
N VAL A 261 14.48 -7.87 9.33
CA VAL A 261 13.28 -7.13 8.95
C VAL A 261 13.66 -6.06 7.92
N LEU A 262 12.83 -5.91 6.87
CA LEU A 262 12.96 -4.88 5.86
C LEU A 262 11.69 -4.04 5.87
N GLY A 263 11.82 -2.74 6.14
CA GLY A 263 10.69 -1.82 6.14
C GLY A 263 10.78 -0.82 4.99
N HIS A 264 9.65 -0.63 4.30
CA HIS A 264 9.50 0.36 3.25
C HIS A 264 8.73 1.59 3.76
N SER A 265 9.19 2.79 3.42
CA SER A 265 8.50 4.04 3.73
C SER A 265 8.19 4.21 5.23
N LEU A 266 6.92 4.25 5.66
CA LEU A 266 6.52 4.21 7.07
C LEU A 266 7.09 2.98 7.78
N GLY A 267 7.07 1.81 7.15
CA GLY A 267 7.72 0.61 7.68
C GLY A 267 9.20 0.84 7.91
N GLY A 268 9.89 1.52 6.98
CA GLY A 268 11.29 1.93 7.12
C GLY A 268 11.53 2.90 8.28
N MET A 269 10.63 3.85 8.48
CA MET A 269 10.63 4.75 9.64
C MET A 269 10.57 3.97 10.96
N LEU A 270 9.78 2.89 11.00
CA LEU A 270 9.52 2.11 12.21
C LEU A 270 10.54 1.00 12.49
N ILE A 271 11.43 0.70 11.55
CA ILE A 271 12.45 -0.34 11.69
C ILE A 271 13.25 -0.22 13.00
N PRO A 272 13.70 0.97 13.44
CA PRO A 272 14.42 1.07 14.72
C PRO A 272 13.56 0.70 15.94
N ARG A 273 12.25 1.02 15.95
CA ARG A 273 11.36 0.59 17.02
C ARG A 273 11.17 -0.93 17.04
N ILE A 274 11.10 -1.55 15.86
CA ILE A 274 11.02 -3.01 15.71
C ILE A 274 12.32 -3.66 16.21
N GLY A 275 13.48 -3.13 15.83
CA GLY A 275 14.77 -3.61 16.30
C GLY A 275 14.96 -3.47 17.82
N ALA A 276 14.45 -2.40 18.41
CA ALA A 276 14.45 -2.20 19.87
C ALA A 276 13.53 -3.19 20.59
N ALA A 277 12.38 -3.55 19.96
CA ALA A 277 11.42 -4.50 20.53
C ALA A 277 11.89 -5.96 20.40
N ASP A 278 12.73 -6.30 19.42
CA ASP A 278 13.34 -7.63 19.26
C ASP A 278 14.86 -7.52 19.01
N PRO A 279 15.66 -7.40 20.07
CA PRO A 279 17.13 -7.32 19.95
C PRO A 279 17.80 -8.56 19.36
N ALA A 280 17.08 -9.69 19.24
CA ALA A 280 17.60 -10.92 18.66
C ALA A 280 17.56 -10.94 17.11
N LEU A 281 17.02 -9.92 16.48
CA LEU A 281 17.11 -9.74 15.02
C LEU A 281 18.57 -9.56 14.60
N ALA A 282 19.00 -10.29 13.58
CA ALA A 282 20.37 -10.27 13.07
C ALA A 282 20.71 -8.98 12.32
N GLY A 283 19.72 -8.29 11.79
CA GLY A 283 19.91 -7.02 11.11
C GLY A 283 18.62 -6.36 10.65
N LEU A 284 18.74 -5.08 10.33
CA LEU A 284 17.64 -4.16 10.05
C LEU A 284 17.85 -3.51 8.68
N ILE A 285 16.85 -3.55 7.81
CA ILE A 285 16.93 -2.98 6.47
C ILE A 285 15.88 -1.87 6.34
N VAL A 286 16.33 -0.67 6.02
CA VAL A 286 15.49 0.51 5.80
C VAL A 286 15.47 0.80 4.30
N MET A 287 14.29 0.74 3.70
CA MET A 287 14.06 1.01 2.28
C MET A 287 13.16 2.25 2.15
N ALA A 288 13.69 3.36 1.63
CA ALA A 288 13.03 4.65 1.59
C ALA A 288 12.41 5.04 2.95
N GLY A 289 13.18 4.90 4.03
CA GLY A 289 12.67 5.12 5.39
C GLY A 289 12.62 6.59 5.77
N LEU A 290 11.41 7.07 6.07
CA LEU A 290 11.17 8.45 6.47
C LEU A 290 11.87 8.78 7.80
N VAL A 291 12.46 9.98 7.88
CA VAL A 291 13.09 10.53 9.09
C VAL A 291 12.33 11.74 9.64
N ARG A 292 11.77 12.54 8.74
CA ARG A 292 10.94 13.70 9.10
C ARG A 292 9.63 13.23 9.78
N PRO A 293 9.00 14.09 10.61
CA PRO A 293 7.62 13.84 11.04
C PRO A 293 6.70 13.55 9.84
N LEU A 294 5.84 12.55 9.98
CA LEU A 294 4.98 12.07 8.89
C LEU A 294 4.06 13.19 8.34
N ASP A 295 3.52 14.02 9.21
CA ASP A 295 2.68 15.17 8.85
C ASP A 295 3.44 16.22 8.02
N GLN A 296 4.72 16.47 8.33
CA GLN A 296 5.58 17.35 7.54
C GLN A 296 5.90 16.75 6.16
N ALA A 297 6.18 15.46 6.11
CA ALA A 297 6.43 14.77 4.84
C ALA A 297 5.21 14.83 3.91
N LEU A 298 3.99 14.74 4.44
CA LEU A 298 2.76 14.90 3.67
C LEU A 298 2.62 16.30 3.07
N ILE A 299 2.99 17.35 3.82
CA ILE A 299 3.01 18.73 3.31
C ILE A 299 4.01 18.87 2.15
N ASP A 300 5.23 18.36 2.34
CA ASP A 300 6.27 18.42 1.32
C ASP A 300 5.87 17.67 0.03
N GLN A 301 5.23 16.51 0.16
CA GLN A 301 4.69 15.75 -0.97
C GLN A 301 3.60 16.55 -1.73
N LEU A 302 2.67 17.16 -1.01
CA LEU A 302 1.63 18.00 -1.63
C LEU A 302 2.25 19.19 -2.37
N GLN A 303 3.23 19.84 -1.77
CA GLN A 303 3.94 20.97 -2.41
C GLN A 303 4.73 20.53 -3.65
N TYR A 304 5.40 19.38 -3.58
CA TYR A 304 6.11 18.82 -4.73
C TYR A 304 5.16 18.55 -5.91
N LEU A 305 4.02 17.91 -5.62
CA LEU A 305 3.04 17.56 -6.64
C LEU A 305 2.34 18.80 -7.23
N ALA A 306 1.96 19.74 -6.39
CA ALA A 306 1.35 21.01 -6.82
C ALA A 306 2.29 21.84 -7.69
N GLY A 307 3.60 21.81 -7.40
CA GLY A 307 4.60 22.52 -8.21
C GLY A 307 5.11 21.75 -9.43
N ALA A 308 4.59 20.54 -9.69
CA ALA A 308 5.15 19.65 -10.71
C ALA A 308 5.01 20.17 -12.15
N ASP A 309 3.91 20.84 -12.45
CA ASP A 309 3.63 21.47 -13.76
C ASP A 309 3.98 22.96 -13.80
N GLY A 310 4.51 23.52 -12.71
CA GLY A 310 4.91 24.93 -12.60
C GLY A 310 3.77 25.88 -12.19
N THR A 311 2.57 25.35 -11.89
CA THR A 311 1.41 26.18 -11.52
C THR A 311 0.66 25.55 -10.33
N VAL A 312 0.57 26.28 -9.22
CA VAL A 312 -0.22 25.84 -8.08
C VAL A 312 -1.65 26.36 -8.23
N THR A 313 -2.59 25.45 -8.35
CA THR A 313 -4.03 25.79 -8.42
C THR A 313 -4.58 26.18 -7.06
N PRO A 314 -5.71 26.93 -6.99
CA PRO A 314 -6.37 27.21 -5.71
C PRO A 314 -6.75 25.97 -4.91
N ALA A 315 -7.14 24.88 -5.56
CA ALA A 315 -7.48 23.63 -4.89
C ALA A 315 -6.24 22.95 -4.27
N GLU A 316 -5.11 22.94 -4.96
CA GLU A 316 -3.84 22.42 -4.44
C GLU A 316 -3.33 23.27 -3.28
N GLN A 317 -3.41 24.60 -3.39
CA GLN A 317 -3.05 25.48 -2.30
C GLN A 317 -3.95 25.23 -1.07
N GLN A 318 -5.25 25.05 -1.26
CA GLN A 318 -6.17 24.70 -0.18
C GLN A 318 -5.80 23.38 0.50
N ALA A 319 -5.41 22.35 -0.28
CA ALA A 319 -4.96 21.06 0.26
C ALA A 319 -3.66 21.20 1.10
N ILE A 320 -2.70 21.99 0.60
CA ILE A 320 -1.47 22.30 1.33
C ILE A 320 -1.79 23.03 2.65
N ASP A 321 -2.67 24.04 2.61
CA ASP A 321 -3.03 24.82 3.79
C ASP A 321 -3.81 23.98 4.81
N GLN A 322 -4.63 23.03 4.36
CA GLN A 322 -5.30 22.07 5.22
C GLN A 322 -4.29 21.15 5.90
N ALA A 323 -3.31 20.62 5.17
CA ALA A 323 -2.25 19.77 5.72
C ALA A 323 -1.41 20.55 6.77
N ARG A 324 -1.10 21.82 6.50
CA ARG A 324 -0.38 22.69 7.47
C ARG A 324 -1.19 22.92 8.73
N ARG A 325 -2.51 23.17 8.63
CA ARG A 325 -3.36 23.30 9.81
C ARG A 325 -3.41 22.01 10.62
N ALA A 326 -3.55 20.87 9.96
CA ALA A 326 -3.51 19.57 10.63
C ALA A 326 -2.17 19.31 11.35
N SER A 327 -1.04 19.65 10.71
CA SER A 327 0.28 19.53 11.32
C SER A 327 0.45 20.44 12.53
N ALA A 328 -0.04 21.69 12.48
CA ALA A 328 -0.03 22.61 13.62
C ALA A 328 -0.89 22.06 14.78
N GLU A 329 -2.04 21.46 14.48
CA GLU A 329 -2.91 20.81 15.46
C GLU A 329 -2.22 19.58 16.09
N ILE A 330 -1.55 18.75 15.30
CA ILE A 330 -0.76 17.60 15.78
C ILE A 330 0.36 18.08 16.73
N ALA A 331 1.08 19.12 16.36
CA ALA A 331 2.15 19.69 17.19
C ALA A 331 1.64 20.22 18.54
N ALA A 332 0.41 20.77 18.56
CA ALA A 332 -0.23 21.34 19.74
C ALA A 332 -0.89 20.30 20.66
N LEU A 333 -1.00 19.02 20.27
CA LEU A 333 -1.63 17.99 21.09
C LEU A 333 -1.05 17.91 22.48
N THR A 334 -1.93 17.87 23.49
CA THR A 334 -1.57 17.72 24.91
C THR A 334 -1.98 16.35 25.44
N ALA A 335 -1.52 16.01 26.65
CA ALA A 335 -1.96 14.79 27.32
C ALA A 335 -3.48 14.79 27.62
N ASP A 336 -4.07 15.98 27.80
CA ASP A 336 -5.50 16.11 28.03
C ASP A 336 -6.33 15.85 26.79
N ASP A 337 -5.84 16.24 25.60
CA ASP A 337 -6.51 15.93 24.34
C ASP A 337 -6.67 14.41 24.15
N LEU A 338 -5.71 13.62 24.56
CA LEU A 338 -5.73 12.17 24.42
C LEU A 338 -6.81 11.48 25.27
N LYS A 339 -7.41 12.17 26.23
CA LYS A 339 -8.52 11.66 27.04
C LYS A 339 -9.82 11.56 26.22
N THR A 340 -10.00 12.45 25.24
CA THR A 340 -11.17 12.49 24.37
C THR A 340 -10.79 12.07 22.96
N PRO A 341 -11.19 10.86 22.52
CA PRO A 341 -10.83 10.36 21.19
C PRO A 341 -11.38 11.24 20.08
N ARG A 342 -10.53 11.64 19.15
CA ARG A 342 -10.87 12.33 17.91
C ARG A 342 -9.84 12.01 16.84
N ALA A 343 -10.07 12.42 15.62
CA ALA A 343 -9.16 12.21 14.50
C ALA A 343 -8.64 13.55 13.94
N ILE A 344 -7.41 13.53 13.41
CA ILE A 344 -6.82 14.57 12.58
C ILE A 344 -6.40 13.88 11.28
N SER A 345 -6.76 14.42 10.11
CA SER A 345 -6.40 13.86 8.80
C SER A 345 -6.67 12.35 8.69
N ASN A 346 -7.86 11.92 9.12
CA ASN A 346 -8.33 10.52 9.09
C ASN A 346 -7.55 9.51 9.96
N ALA A 347 -6.66 9.97 10.83
CA ALA A 347 -6.01 9.12 11.83
C ALA A 347 -6.34 9.58 13.25
N PRO A 348 -6.50 8.66 14.22
CA PRO A 348 -6.74 9.02 15.61
C PRO A 348 -5.60 9.88 16.16
N ILE A 349 -5.92 10.79 17.09
CA ILE A 349 -4.88 11.61 17.74
C ILE A 349 -3.84 10.79 18.51
N SER A 350 -4.20 9.60 18.99
CA SER A 350 -3.26 8.63 19.58
C SER A 350 -2.16 8.19 18.61
N TYR A 351 -2.51 8.03 17.33
CA TYR A 351 -1.56 7.68 16.27
C TYR A 351 -0.52 8.78 16.06
N TRP A 352 -0.99 10.03 15.96
CA TRP A 352 -0.11 11.19 15.84
C TRP A 352 0.73 11.43 17.09
N ALA A 353 0.15 11.26 18.26
CA ALA A 353 0.87 11.38 19.52
C ALA A 353 1.97 10.31 19.69
N ASP A 354 1.74 9.09 19.20
CA ASP A 354 2.74 8.00 19.20
C ASP A 354 3.91 8.30 18.25
N LEU A 355 3.65 8.96 17.13
CA LEU A 355 4.71 9.36 16.19
C LEU A 355 5.42 10.65 16.58
N ARG A 356 4.76 11.53 17.36
CA ARG A 356 5.30 12.83 17.72
C ARG A 356 6.58 12.71 18.54
N GLY A 357 7.64 13.39 18.08
CA GLY A 357 8.94 13.36 18.73
C GLY A 357 9.74 12.07 18.53
N TYR A 358 9.23 11.15 17.70
CA TYR A 358 10.00 9.98 17.32
C TYR A 358 11.08 10.37 16.30
N ASP A 359 12.33 10.10 16.66
CA ASP A 359 13.52 10.29 15.83
C ASP A 359 14.09 8.90 15.47
N PRO A 360 13.76 8.36 14.28
CA PRO A 360 14.22 7.03 13.88
C PRO A 360 15.74 6.87 13.89
N PRO A 361 16.56 7.79 13.33
CA PRO A 361 18.00 7.70 13.38
C PRO A 361 18.59 7.73 14.80
N ALA A 362 18.04 8.55 15.68
CA ALA A 362 18.52 8.62 17.06
C ALA A 362 18.25 7.32 17.84
N VAL A 363 17.15 6.65 17.56
CA VAL A 363 16.89 5.30 18.10
C VAL A 363 17.86 4.30 17.47
N ALA A 364 18.00 4.31 16.15
CA ALA A 364 18.88 3.42 15.40
C ALA A 364 20.34 3.49 15.86
N ALA A 365 20.84 4.68 16.20
CA ALA A 365 22.21 4.87 16.67
C ALA A 365 22.56 4.08 17.94
N ARG A 366 21.55 3.63 18.70
CA ARG A 366 21.72 2.91 19.98
C ARG A 366 21.48 1.40 19.84
N LEU A 367 21.08 0.93 18.65
CA LEU A 367 20.75 -0.46 18.43
C LEU A 367 22.00 -1.30 18.15
N PRO A 368 22.05 -2.57 18.62
CA PRO A 368 23.17 -3.46 18.37
C PRO A 368 23.13 -4.11 16.98
N GLN A 369 21.98 -4.13 16.31
CA GLN A 369 21.83 -4.81 15.02
C GLN A 369 22.51 -4.01 13.91
N ARG A 370 23.22 -4.69 13.02
CA ARG A 370 23.73 -4.08 11.78
C ARG A 370 22.60 -3.57 10.91
N MET A 371 22.86 -2.55 10.11
CA MET A 371 21.83 -1.92 9.31
C MET A 371 22.22 -1.74 7.85
N LEU A 372 21.22 -1.81 6.98
CA LEU A 372 21.32 -1.46 5.57
C LEU A 372 20.26 -0.40 5.24
N ILE A 373 20.71 0.74 4.70
CA ILE A 373 19.84 1.87 4.35
C ILE A 373 19.85 2.06 2.85
N LEU A 374 18.67 1.88 2.22
CA LEU A 374 18.47 1.93 0.78
C LEU A 374 17.59 3.12 0.41
N GLN A 375 17.98 3.89 -0.61
CA GLN A 375 17.23 5.07 -1.04
C GLN A 375 17.26 5.24 -2.55
N GLY A 376 16.12 5.59 -3.14
CA GLY A 376 16.02 6.05 -4.52
C GLY A 376 16.26 7.58 -4.60
N ALA A 377 17.17 8.03 -5.46
CA ALA A 377 17.45 9.47 -5.60
C ALA A 377 16.31 10.26 -6.27
N ARG A 378 15.39 9.59 -6.97
CA ARG A 378 14.20 10.19 -7.60
C ARG A 378 12.96 10.13 -6.70
N ASP A 379 13.09 9.65 -5.47
CA ASP A 379 11.99 9.57 -4.53
C ASP A 379 11.58 10.97 -4.06
N TYR A 380 10.31 11.37 -4.34
CA TYR A 380 9.76 12.65 -3.89
C TYR A 380 9.00 12.53 -2.56
N GLN A 381 8.68 11.31 -2.13
CA GLN A 381 7.95 11.08 -0.88
C GLN A 381 8.89 11.03 0.32
N VAL A 382 9.95 10.24 0.20
CA VAL A 382 11.07 10.19 1.12
C VAL A 382 12.32 10.60 0.34
N THR A 383 12.81 11.79 0.61
CA THR A 383 13.83 12.40 -0.24
C THR A 383 15.24 12.02 0.17
N THR A 384 16.22 12.38 -0.67
CA THR A 384 17.64 12.23 -0.33
C THR A 384 18.04 13.01 0.94
N ALA A 385 17.27 14.05 1.31
CA ALA A 385 17.47 14.73 2.58
C ALA A 385 17.21 13.83 3.81
N ASP A 386 16.23 12.92 3.71
CA ASP A 386 16.02 11.89 4.75
C ASP A 386 17.20 10.90 4.79
N PHE A 387 17.68 10.47 3.62
CA PHE A 387 18.85 9.60 3.51
C PHE A 387 20.13 10.24 4.09
N ASP A 388 20.35 11.52 3.84
CA ASP A 388 21.50 12.25 4.39
C ASP A 388 21.40 12.39 5.92
N ARG A 389 20.20 12.53 6.47
CA ARG A 389 19.98 12.50 7.93
C ARG A 389 20.28 11.12 8.52
N TRP A 390 19.88 10.02 7.84
CA TRP A 390 20.32 8.67 8.23
C TRP A 390 21.85 8.56 8.28
N LYS A 391 22.52 8.99 7.21
CA LYS A 391 23.99 8.97 7.12
C LYS A 391 24.67 9.78 8.22
N ALA A 392 24.18 10.99 8.47
CA ALA A 392 24.74 11.87 9.48
C ALA A 392 24.61 11.29 10.90
N ALA A 393 23.42 10.77 11.23
CA ALA A 393 23.16 10.23 12.56
C ALA A 393 23.90 8.91 12.85
N LEU A 394 24.17 8.11 11.82
CA LEU A 394 24.80 6.80 11.93
C LEU A 394 26.27 6.80 11.48
N ALA A 395 26.87 7.98 11.27
CA ALA A 395 28.24 8.14 10.73
C ALA A 395 29.32 7.45 11.56
N THR A 396 29.12 7.28 12.86
CA THR A 396 30.08 6.63 13.77
C THR A 396 29.93 5.09 13.79
N ARG A 397 28.85 4.55 13.26
CA ARG A 397 28.58 3.11 13.21
C ARG A 397 29.23 2.47 11.98
N LYS A 398 30.11 1.52 12.21
CA LYS A 398 30.85 0.79 11.15
C LYS A 398 30.04 -0.37 10.54
N ASP A 399 28.96 -0.75 11.20
CA ASP A 399 28.07 -1.86 10.83
C ASP A 399 26.81 -1.39 10.11
N VAL A 400 26.83 -0.17 9.55
CA VAL A 400 25.76 0.41 8.74
C VAL A 400 26.25 0.66 7.32
N GLU A 401 25.51 0.13 6.35
CA GLU A 401 25.77 0.34 4.92
C GLU A 401 24.68 1.23 4.31
N PHE A 402 25.05 2.05 3.31
CA PHE A 402 24.18 3.01 2.66
C PHE A 402 24.27 2.87 1.14
N HIS A 403 23.13 2.65 0.48
CA HIS A 403 23.05 2.60 -0.98
C HIS A 403 22.05 3.65 -1.49
N LEU A 404 22.52 4.50 -2.41
CA LEU A 404 21.71 5.51 -3.10
C LEU A 404 21.63 5.17 -4.60
N TYR A 405 20.44 4.80 -5.06
CA TYR A 405 20.18 4.41 -6.45
C TYR A 405 19.68 5.62 -7.26
N GLN A 406 20.49 6.08 -8.20
CA GLN A 406 20.27 7.36 -8.90
C GLN A 406 18.99 7.42 -9.73
N THR A 407 18.54 6.28 -10.24
CA THR A 407 17.39 6.22 -11.17
C THR A 407 16.09 5.79 -10.52
N LEU A 408 16.08 5.40 -9.23
CA LEU A 408 14.94 4.79 -8.58
C LEU A 408 14.03 5.81 -7.89
N ASN A 409 12.72 5.58 -8.00
CA ASN A 409 11.67 6.34 -7.31
C ASN A 409 11.30 5.67 -5.96
N HIS A 410 10.20 6.12 -5.33
CA HIS A 410 9.75 5.60 -4.02
C HIS A 410 9.47 4.10 -3.99
N LEU A 411 8.95 3.52 -5.07
CA LEU A 411 8.72 2.07 -5.19
C LEU A 411 9.95 1.31 -5.67
N PHE A 412 11.10 1.96 -5.73
CA PHE A 412 12.33 1.41 -6.31
C PHE A 412 12.17 0.99 -7.78
N LEU A 413 11.31 1.69 -8.53
CA LEU A 413 11.19 1.53 -9.97
C LEU A 413 12.10 2.52 -10.69
N SER A 414 12.78 2.04 -11.75
CA SER A 414 13.67 2.88 -12.55
C SER A 414 12.89 3.91 -13.38
N GLY A 415 13.45 5.11 -13.52
CA GLY A 415 12.88 6.17 -14.33
C GLY A 415 13.88 7.28 -14.64
N ILE A 416 13.41 8.31 -15.32
CA ILE A 416 14.20 9.46 -15.77
C ILE A 416 13.52 10.76 -15.33
N GLY A 417 14.31 11.74 -14.92
CA GLY A 417 13.82 13.06 -14.53
C GLY A 417 13.03 13.07 -13.21
N LYS A 418 12.08 14.00 -13.04
CA LYS A 418 11.24 14.10 -11.86
C LYS A 418 10.27 12.92 -11.76
N SER A 419 10.23 12.26 -10.62
CA SER A 419 9.26 11.19 -10.35
C SER A 419 7.88 11.79 -10.07
N LEU A 420 6.84 11.20 -10.68
CA LEU A 420 5.45 11.62 -10.53
C LEU A 420 4.56 10.38 -10.32
N PRO A 421 3.35 10.52 -9.73
CA PRO A 421 2.43 9.41 -9.51
C PRO A 421 2.07 8.63 -10.79
N ALA A 422 2.13 9.27 -11.97
CA ALA A 422 1.87 8.61 -13.24
C ALA A 422 2.87 7.48 -13.57
N GLU A 423 4.09 7.51 -13.01
CA GLU A 423 5.07 6.43 -13.16
C GLU A 423 4.58 5.12 -12.55
N TYR A 424 3.80 5.19 -11.48
CA TYR A 424 3.30 4.00 -10.80
C TYR A 424 2.22 3.25 -11.59
N ALA A 425 1.66 3.87 -12.63
CA ALA A 425 0.74 3.21 -13.57
C ALA A 425 1.47 2.42 -14.66
N VAL A 426 2.79 2.60 -14.79
CA VAL A 426 3.62 1.87 -15.77
C VAL A 426 4.13 0.59 -15.12
N PRO A 427 3.98 -0.59 -15.77
CA PRO A 427 4.56 -1.83 -15.27
C PRO A 427 6.07 -1.74 -15.14
N GLY A 428 6.60 -2.17 -13.99
CA GLY A 428 8.02 -2.21 -13.70
C GLY A 428 8.33 -3.22 -12.59
N HIS A 429 9.60 -3.38 -12.32
CA HIS A 429 10.12 -4.24 -11.25
C HIS A 429 11.21 -3.53 -10.47
N VAL A 430 11.37 -3.93 -9.21
CA VAL A 430 12.57 -3.59 -8.44
C VAL A 430 13.78 -4.15 -9.19
N PRO A 431 14.80 -3.33 -9.52
CA PRO A 431 15.95 -3.80 -10.27
C PRO A 431 16.73 -4.91 -9.55
N GLU A 432 17.33 -5.81 -10.31
CA GLU A 432 18.12 -6.92 -9.80
C GLU A 432 19.28 -6.46 -8.90
N GLU A 433 19.83 -5.29 -9.16
CA GLU A 433 20.86 -4.64 -8.34
C GLU A 433 20.41 -4.52 -6.87
N VAL A 434 19.22 -4.00 -6.61
CA VAL A 434 18.67 -3.85 -5.25
C VAL A 434 18.52 -5.20 -4.56
N ILE A 435 18.00 -6.21 -5.29
CA ILE A 435 17.84 -7.56 -4.78
C ILE A 435 19.19 -8.16 -4.41
N THR A 436 20.18 -7.95 -5.27
CA THR A 436 21.54 -8.49 -5.11
C THR A 436 22.24 -7.83 -3.91
N ASP A 437 22.11 -6.52 -3.74
CA ASP A 437 22.68 -5.78 -2.61
C ASP A 437 22.09 -6.28 -1.29
N ILE A 438 20.77 -6.43 -1.20
CA ILE A 438 20.11 -6.97 0.00
C ILE A 438 20.55 -8.40 0.28
N ALA A 439 20.55 -9.29 -0.73
CA ALA A 439 20.93 -10.70 -0.55
C ALA A 439 22.38 -10.84 -0.11
N ASN A 440 23.31 -10.10 -0.71
CA ASN A 440 24.73 -10.10 -0.37
C ASN A 440 24.95 -9.56 1.05
N TRP A 441 24.20 -8.52 1.45
CA TRP A 441 24.29 -7.98 2.80
C TRP A 441 23.76 -9.01 3.83
N ILE A 442 22.65 -9.68 3.57
CA ILE A 442 22.10 -10.75 4.44
C ILE A 442 23.09 -11.92 4.56
N ALA A 443 23.80 -12.27 3.48
CA ALA A 443 24.72 -13.41 3.44
C ALA A 443 25.95 -13.27 4.33
N ARG A 444 26.39 -12.06 4.64
CA ARG A 444 27.51 -11.75 5.58
C ARG A 444 27.07 -11.91 7.02
#